data_eab939872225a32101dce3af8b52cf0f
#
_entry.id   eab939872225a32101dce3af8b52cf0f
#
_cell.length_a   1.000
_cell.length_b   1.000
_cell.length_c   1.000
_cell.angle_alpha   90.00
_cell.angle_beta   90.00
_cell.angle_gamma   90.00
#
_symmetry.space_group_name_H-M   'P 1'
#
loop_
_entity.id
_entity.type
_entity.pdbx_description
1 polymer ?
#
loop_
_entity_poly.entity_id
_entity_poly.type
_entity_poly.pdbx_seq_one_letter_code
_entity_poly.pdbx_strand_id
1 'polypeptide(L)'
;MDGHGNINVNAPKNMIFTAGEDMIINVGKNMTTSVGMNISESAGMNKNETIGAMKNTTVAMDMMTMVTGKLTEIIEGDMVSETKKERILSSNGKIVSQSEGTHEQHSKKEVQNNSAEKSKIF
;
A
#
# COMPACT_ATOMS: atom_id res chain seq x y z
N MET A 1 16.79 27.55 19.56
CA MET A 1 16.13 27.20 20.85
C MET A 1 15.49 28.45 21.43
N ASP A 2 14.30 28.34 21.94
CA ASP A 2 13.53 29.50 22.42
C ASP A 2 13.48 29.63 23.96
N GLY A 3 14.25 28.88 24.70
CA GLY A 3 14.26 28.89 26.18
C GLY A 3 13.11 28.07 26.84
N HIS A 4 12.17 27.54 26.04
CA HIS A 4 11.04 26.70 26.49
C HIS A 4 11.18 25.25 26.10
N GLY A 5 12.37 24.84 25.67
CA GLY A 5 12.64 23.49 25.21
C GLY A 5 12.30 23.23 23.74
N ASN A 6 11.95 24.25 22.98
CA ASN A 6 11.66 24.12 21.55
C ASN A 6 12.90 24.41 20.67
N ILE A 7 12.99 23.67 19.58
CA ILE A 7 14.02 23.88 18.55
C ILE A 7 13.29 24.13 17.24
N ASN A 8 13.50 25.32 16.66
CA ASN A 8 13.01 25.67 15.34
C ASN A 8 14.20 25.79 14.38
N VAL A 9 14.16 25.06 13.30
CA VAL A 9 15.15 25.13 12.23
C VAL A 9 14.45 25.57 10.95
N ASN A 10 14.86 26.72 10.42
CA ASN A 10 14.30 27.27 9.21
C ASN A 10 15.41 27.54 8.19
N ALA A 11 15.30 26.96 7.02
CA ALA A 11 16.17 27.21 5.91
C ALA A 11 15.37 27.86 4.77
N PRO A 12 15.67 29.12 4.38
CA PRO A 12 14.91 29.78 3.31
C PRO A 12 15.03 29.14 1.94
N LYS A 13 16.04 28.31 1.72
CA LYS A 13 16.25 27.59 0.45
C LYS A 13 16.31 26.08 0.68
N ASN A 14 17.45 25.59 1.12
CA ASN A 14 17.71 24.16 1.21
C ASN A 14 18.15 23.75 2.61
N MET A 15 17.71 22.57 3.03
CA MET A 15 18.19 21.91 4.23
C MET A 15 18.60 20.49 3.87
N ILE A 16 19.81 20.10 4.23
CA ILE A 16 20.38 18.80 3.92
C ILE A 16 20.86 18.16 5.22
N PHE A 17 20.36 16.96 5.48
CA PHE A 17 20.86 16.10 6.56
C PHE A 17 21.55 14.90 5.95
N THR A 18 22.81 14.68 6.32
CA THR A 18 23.59 13.54 5.87
C THR A 18 24.21 12.84 7.07
N ALA A 19 23.94 11.56 7.21
CA ALA A 19 24.57 10.72 8.21
C ALA A 19 25.39 9.62 7.52
N GLY A 20 26.64 9.48 7.91
CA GLY A 20 27.52 8.45 7.34
C GLY A 20 27.19 7.03 7.82
N GLU A 21 26.52 6.92 8.94
CA GLU A 21 26.07 5.63 9.51
C GLU A 21 24.56 5.67 9.76
N ASP A 22 24.13 6.07 10.92
CA ASP A 22 22.71 5.99 11.30
C ASP A 22 22.09 7.38 11.48
N MET A 23 20.83 7.52 11.11
CA MET A 23 19.99 8.62 11.49
C MET A 23 18.76 8.09 12.23
N ILE A 24 18.57 8.54 13.47
CA ILE A 24 17.49 8.06 14.33
C ILE A 24 16.60 9.24 14.72
N ILE A 25 15.31 9.11 14.47
CA ILE A 25 14.30 10.11 14.84
C ILE A 25 13.29 9.48 15.76
N ASN A 26 13.24 9.90 17.02
CA ASN A 26 12.29 9.44 18.02
C ASN A 26 11.34 10.58 18.38
N VAL A 27 10.05 10.34 18.25
CA VAL A 27 9.02 11.34 18.53
C VAL A 27 8.03 10.76 19.54
N GLY A 28 7.88 11.40 20.68
CA GLY A 28 7.03 10.91 21.78
C GLY A 28 5.53 11.01 21.51
N LYS A 29 5.09 11.90 20.61
CA LYS A 29 3.67 12.07 20.29
C LYS A 29 3.42 12.05 18.79
N ASN A 30 3.60 13.15 18.11
CA ASN A 30 3.21 13.30 16.72
C ASN A 30 4.38 13.72 15.85
N MET A 31 4.52 13.09 14.69
CA MET A 31 5.41 13.52 13.64
C MET A 31 4.58 13.87 12.40
N THR A 32 4.76 15.07 11.87
CA THR A 32 4.06 15.55 10.68
C THR A 32 5.07 15.94 9.61
N THR A 33 4.90 15.39 8.41
CA THR A 33 5.69 15.73 7.23
C THR A 33 4.76 16.25 6.15
N SER A 34 5.01 17.46 5.66
CA SER A 34 4.21 18.08 4.61
C SER A 34 5.15 18.57 3.50
N VAL A 35 4.87 18.16 2.28
CA VAL A 35 5.71 18.47 1.12
C VAL A 35 4.82 18.95 -0.03
N GLY A 36 5.14 20.12 -0.58
CA GLY A 36 4.33 20.75 -1.62
C GLY A 36 4.34 20.03 -2.97
N MET A 37 5.38 19.24 -3.28
CA MET A 37 5.48 18.55 -4.57
C MET A 37 5.79 17.06 -4.39
N ASN A 38 7.03 16.69 -4.12
CA ASN A 38 7.44 15.29 -4.19
C ASN A 38 8.12 14.80 -2.92
N ILE A 39 7.76 13.60 -2.48
CA ILE A 39 8.51 12.83 -1.49
C ILE A 39 9.09 11.61 -2.20
N SER A 40 10.42 11.46 -2.13
CA SER A 40 11.10 10.26 -2.63
C SER A 40 11.75 9.53 -1.47
N GLU A 41 11.50 8.24 -1.37
CA GLU A 41 12.04 7.38 -0.33
C GLU A 41 12.60 6.11 -0.94
N SER A 42 13.85 5.77 -0.61
CA SER A 42 14.53 4.59 -1.14
C SER A 42 15.27 3.87 -0.04
N ALA A 43 15.11 2.57 0.03
CA ALA A 43 15.84 1.70 0.93
C ALA A 43 16.53 0.60 0.13
N GLY A 44 17.83 0.44 0.32
CA GLY A 44 18.62 -0.55 -0.42
C GLY A 44 18.29 -2.00 -0.06
N MET A 45 17.74 -2.24 1.12
CA MET A 45 17.34 -3.58 1.57
C MET A 45 15.91 -3.62 2.06
N ASN A 46 15.65 -3.11 3.26
CA ASN A 46 14.36 -3.27 3.91
C ASN A 46 13.73 -1.93 4.28
N LYS A 47 12.42 -1.83 4.09
CA LYS A 47 11.59 -0.81 4.69
C LYS A 47 10.51 -1.49 5.52
N ASN A 48 10.51 -1.24 6.83
CA ASN A 48 9.54 -1.80 7.76
C ASN A 48 8.62 -0.69 8.28
N GLU A 49 7.32 -0.96 8.29
CA GLU A 49 6.31 -0.05 8.78
C GLU A 49 5.34 -0.81 9.68
N THR A 50 5.14 -0.35 10.91
CA THR A 50 4.21 -0.95 11.87
C THR A 50 3.29 0.12 12.42
N ILE A 51 1.99 -0.10 12.30
CA ILE A 51 0.96 0.86 12.69
C ILE A 51 0.01 0.16 13.66
N GLY A 52 -0.11 0.71 14.87
CA GLY A 52 -0.91 0.10 15.94
C GLY A 52 -2.42 0.23 15.78
N ALA A 53 -2.90 1.19 14.97
CA ALA A 53 -4.33 1.41 14.80
C ALA A 53 -4.72 1.44 13.32
N MET A 54 -4.57 2.58 12.66
CA MET A 54 -5.09 2.76 11.31
C MET A 54 -4.05 3.35 10.37
N LYS A 55 -3.97 2.81 9.16
CA LYS A 55 -3.22 3.40 8.06
C LYS A 55 -4.18 3.85 6.96
N ASN A 56 -4.17 5.15 6.64
CA ASN A 56 -4.92 5.70 5.51
C ASN A 56 -3.98 6.10 4.38
N THR A 57 -4.32 5.68 3.18
CA THR A 57 -3.63 6.09 1.97
C THR A 57 -4.65 6.60 0.96
N THR A 58 -4.51 7.86 0.56
CA THR A 58 -5.38 8.49 -0.45
C THR A 58 -4.53 8.99 -1.60
N VAL A 59 -4.84 8.55 -2.80
CA VAL A 59 -4.16 8.92 -4.02
C VAL A 59 -5.18 9.50 -4.99
N ALA A 60 -4.99 10.75 -5.40
CA ALA A 60 -5.96 11.46 -6.24
C ALA A 60 -5.96 10.99 -7.69
N MET A 61 -4.85 10.45 -8.19
CA MET A 61 -4.71 9.98 -9.56
C MET A 61 -4.37 8.49 -9.61
N ASP A 62 -3.13 8.15 -9.78
CA ASP A 62 -2.72 6.77 -10.00
C ASP A 62 -1.87 6.23 -8.85
N MET A 63 -2.10 4.99 -8.48
CA MET A 63 -1.26 4.24 -7.54
C MET A 63 -0.71 3.00 -8.23
N MET A 64 0.61 2.83 -8.22
CA MET A 64 1.28 1.67 -8.78
C MET A 64 2.05 0.93 -7.71
N THR A 65 1.89 -0.38 -7.67
CA THR A 65 2.70 -1.27 -6.83
C THR A 65 3.31 -2.36 -7.69
N MET A 66 4.63 -2.46 -7.69
CA MET A 66 5.36 -3.50 -8.43
C MET A 66 6.20 -4.33 -7.45
N VAL A 67 6.02 -5.63 -7.52
CA VAL A 67 6.77 -6.60 -6.71
C VAL A 67 7.35 -7.67 -7.64
N THR A 68 8.66 -7.73 -7.72
CA THR A 68 9.34 -8.70 -8.59
C THR A 68 9.25 -10.13 -8.04
N GLY A 69 9.23 -10.26 -6.73
CA GLY A 69 9.08 -11.55 -6.06
C GLY A 69 7.64 -11.84 -5.69
N LYS A 70 7.39 -12.12 -4.43
CA LYS A 70 6.09 -12.50 -3.89
C LYS A 70 5.44 -11.35 -3.14
N LEU A 71 4.19 -11.07 -3.40
CA LEU A 71 3.33 -10.20 -2.58
C LEU A 71 2.45 -11.08 -1.69
N THR A 72 2.48 -10.82 -0.39
CA THR A 72 1.63 -11.52 0.59
C THR A 72 0.79 -10.50 1.34
N GLU A 73 -0.52 -10.71 1.35
CA GLU A 73 -1.47 -9.93 2.14
C GLU A 73 -2.26 -10.88 3.04
N ILE A 74 -2.26 -10.61 4.34
CA ILE A 74 -3.01 -11.38 5.33
C ILE A 74 -3.93 -10.43 6.08
N ILE A 75 -5.24 -10.69 6.01
CA ILE A 75 -6.26 -9.86 6.63
C ILE A 75 -7.11 -10.76 7.52
N GLU A 76 -7.07 -10.54 8.82
CA GLU A 76 -7.85 -11.31 9.78
C GLU A 76 -9.33 -10.91 9.84
N GLY A 77 -9.63 -9.67 9.45
CA GLY A 77 -10.98 -9.18 9.36
C GLY A 77 -11.52 -9.22 7.93
N ASP A 78 -12.33 -8.26 7.57
CA ASP A 78 -12.92 -8.14 6.25
C ASP A 78 -11.99 -7.45 5.24
N MET A 79 -12.01 -7.90 4.01
CA MET A 79 -11.39 -7.22 2.89
C MET A 79 -12.46 -6.73 1.92
N VAL A 80 -12.54 -5.42 1.73
CA VAL A 80 -13.44 -4.79 0.78
C VAL A 80 -12.64 -4.16 -0.35
N SER A 81 -12.95 -4.55 -1.57
CA SER A 81 -12.32 -3.99 -2.77
C SER A 81 -13.41 -3.61 -3.76
N GLU A 82 -13.47 -2.32 -4.11
CA GLU A 82 -14.48 -1.77 -5.02
C GLU A 82 -13.82 -0.98 -6.14
N THR A 83 -14.29 -1.15 -7.35
CA THR A 83 -13.90 -0.35 -8.51
C THR A 83 -15.14 0.08 -9.29
N LYS A 84 -15.16 1.33 -9.73
CA LYS A 84 -16.29 1.88 -10.51
C LYS A 84 -16.26 1.52 -11.98
N LYS A 85 -15.11 1.08 -12.48
CA LYS A 85 -14.95 0.72 -13.89
C LYS A 85 -14.59 -0.76 -14.02
N GLU A 86 -13.40 -1.07 -14.38
CA GLU A 86 -12.95 -2.40 -14.70
C GLU A 86 -11.93 -2.90 -13.66
N ARG A 87 -12.04 -4.16 -13.30
CA ARG A 87 -11.05 -4.86 -12.48
C ARG A 87 -10.52 -6.04 -13.26
N ILE A 88 -9.22 -6.05 -13.49
CA ILE A 88 -8.55 -7.12 -14.23
C ILE A 88 -7.69 -7.93 -13.25
N LEU A 89 -7.90 -9.24 -13.26
CA LEU A 89 -7.09 -10.20 -12.53
C LEU A 89 -6.54 -11.21 -13.52
N SER A 90 -5.22 -11.25 -13.68
CA SER A 90 -4.55 -12.09 -14.68
C SER A 90 -3.36 -12.83 -14.06
N SER A 91 -3.17 -14.06 -14.46
CA SER A 91 -2.03 -14.89 -14.05
C SER A 91 -1.60 -15.80 -15.18
N ASN A 92 -0.28 -15.96 -15.37
CA ASN A 92 0.25 -16.92 -16.31
C ASN A 92 0.17 -18.38 -15.78
N GLY A 93 0.05 -18.54 -14.46
CA GLY A 93 -0.21 -19.82 -13.84
C GLY A 93 -1.70 -20.01 -13.56
N LYS A 94 -2.03 -20.48 -12.39
CA LYS A 94 -3.44 -20.65 -11.96
C LYS A 94 -3.88 -19.53 -11.01
N ILE A 95 -5.16 -19.24 -11.03
CA ILE A 95 -5.83 -18.40 -10.04
C ILE A 95 -6.69 -19.31 -9.17
N VAL A 96 -6.45 -19.27 -7.86
CA VAL A 96 -7.23 -20.04 -6.89
C VAL A 96 -8.06 -19.09 -6.05
N SER A 97 -9.37 -19.30 -6.04
CA SER A 97 -10.30 -18.63 -5.15
C SER A 97 -11.00 -19.69 -4.31
N GLN A 98 -10.90 -19.59 -3.00
CA GLN A 98 -11.42 -20.59 -2.09
C GLN A 98 -12.17 -19.92 -0.94
N SER A 99 -13.28 -20.53 -0.54
CA SER A 99 -14.09 -20.08 0.58
C SER A 99 -14.57 -21.29 1.37
N GLU A 100 -14.58 -21.20 2.70
CA GLU A 100 -15.19 -22.21 3.55
C GLU A 100 -16.72 -22.10 3.60
N GLY A 101 -17.23 -20.89 3.38
CA GLY A 101 -18.66 -20.64 3.28
C GLY A 101 -19.14 -20.57 1.84
N THR A 102 -20.00 -19.61 1.57
CA THR A 102 -20.55 -19.38 0.23
C THR A 102 -19.61 -18.55 -0.62
N HIS A 103 -19.44 -18.93 -1.87
CA HIS A 103 -18.79 -18.12 -2.90
C HIS A 103 -19.85 -17.63 -3.89
N GLU A 104 -20.10 -16.33 -3.93
CA GLU A 104 -21.14 -15.75 -4.76
C GLU A 104 -20.54 -14.88 -5.86
N GLN A 105 -21.10 -15.01 -7.05
CA GLN A 105 -20.73 -14.23 -8.22
C GLN A 105 -21.99 -13.68 -8.87
N HIS A 106 -22.13 -12.35 -8.88
CA HIS A 106 -23.33 -11.69 -9.41
C HIS A 106 -22.99 -10.77 -10.58
N SER A 107 -23.78 -10.83 -11.62
CA SER A 107 -23.68 -9.95 -12.78
C SER A 107 -25.07 -9.50 -13.25
N LYS A 108 -25.21 -8.25 -13.63
CA LYS A 108 -26.47 -7.76 -14.24
C LYS A 108 -26.68 -8.23 -15.65
N LYS A 109 -25.63 -8.65 -16.36
CA LYS A 109 -25.70 -9.12 -17.74
C LYS A 109 -25.38 -10.60 -17.84
N GLU A 110 -24.12 -10.95 -17.79
CA GLU A 110 -23.70 -12.34 -17.95
C GLU A 110 -22.43 -12.63 -17.12
N VAL A 111 -22.24 -13.89 -16.81
CA VAL A 111 -20.98 -14.44 -16.29
C VAL A 111 -20.45 -15.42 -17.33
N GLN A 112 -19.25 -15.14 -17.85
CA GLN A 112 -18.61 -16.01 -18.84
C GLN A 112 -17.45 -16.78 -18.20
N ASN A 113 -17.45 -18.09 -18.37
CA ASN A 113 -16.35 -18.95 -18.03
C ASN A 113 -15.86 -19.64 -19.29
N ASN A 114 -14.68 -19.25 -19.76
CA ASN A 114 -14.10 -19.78 -21.00
C ASN A 114 -12.87 -20.63 -20.68
N SER A 115 -12.79 -21.80 -21.26
CA SER A 115 -11.66 -22.71 -21.14
C SER A 115 -11.31 -23.27 -22.53
N ALA A 116 -10.00 -23.34 -22.84
CA ALA A 116 -9.53 -23.94 -24.07
C ALA A 116 -9.67 -25.47 -24.09
N GLU A 117 -9.69 -26.10 -22.93
CA GLU A 117 -9.78 -27.57 -22.83
C GLU A 117 -11.04 -28.03 -22.12
N LYS A 118 -11.10 -27.89 -20.82
CA LYS A 118 -12.23 -28.34 -20.00
C LYS A 118 -12.65 -27.29 -18.98
N SER A 119 -13.94 -27.12 -18.80
CA SER A 119 -14.53 -26.33 -17.73
C SER A 119 -15.35 -27.25 -16.82
N LYS A 120 -15.12 -27.17 -15.51
CA LYS A 120 -15.92 -27.87 -14.52
C LYS A 120 -16.61 -26.85 -13.61
N ILE A 121 -17.92 -26.95 -13.54
CA ILE A 121 -18.76 -26.19 -12.62
C ILE A 121 -19.56 -27.19 -11.79
N PHE A 122 -19.36 -27.10 -10.48
CA PHE A 122 -20.08 -27.98 -9.54
C PHE A 122 -21.25 -27.27 -8.88
#